data_36fd4144f556275f282a0a73b465030a
#
_entry.id   36fd4144f556275f282a0a73b465030a
#
_cell.length_a   1.000
_cell.length_b   1.000
_cell.length_c   1.000
_cell.angle_alpha   90.00
_cell.angle_beta   90.00
_cell.angle_gamma   90.00
#
_symmetry.space_group_name_H-M   'P 1'
#
loop_
_entity.id
_entity.type
_entity.pdbx_description
1 polymer ?
#
loop_
_entity_poly.entity_id
_entity_poly.type
_entity_poly.pdbx_seq_one_letter_code
_entity_poly.pdbx_strand_id
1 'polypeptide(L)'
;QHPDLGTGIRRTLERRIRAWRAEHGPEQEVIFRQTHVPGRMGLSDFTAMGKLGVTVAGEALDHRLYHFRLAYSGFEHAHVILGGESYVALAEGLQNALWALGGVPLEHRTDSLSAAFKNLDQSAKADLTERVDALCRHYGMTPTRNTKGVAHENGSVEGSHGHLKRAIEDALIMRGSRDFDDLAAYRRFIDEIVGRINAR
;
A
#
# COMPACT_ATOMS: atom_id res chain seq x y z
N GLN A 1 41.34 11.48 4.03
CA GLN A 1 41.10 10.65 2.80
C GLN A 1 41.44 9.22 3.19
N HIS A 2 40.44 8.36 3.31
CA HIS A 2 40.67 6.95 3.54
C HIS A 2 41.00 6.29 2.19
N PRO A 3 42.04 5.45 2.11
CA PRO A 3 42.36 4.72 0.90
C PRO A 3 41.17 3.81 0.52
N ASP A 4 40.94 3.66 -0.79
CA ASP A 4 39.88 2.81 -1.34
C ASP A 4 39.91 1.41 -0.70
N LEU A 5 38.97 1.17 0.17
CA LEU A 5 38.78 -0.14 0.77
C LEU A 5 38.12 -1.04 -0.27
N GLY A 6 38.88 -1.99 -0.82
CA GLY A 6 38.39 -2.92 -1.84
C GLY A 6 37.11 -3.65 -1.41
N THR A 7 36.31 -4.11 -2.37
CA THR A 7 34.98 -4.73 -2.16
C THR A 7 34.95 -5.87 -1.15
N GLY A 8 36.09 -6.58 -0.95
CA GLY A 8 36.22 -7.63 0.06
C GLY A 8 36.22 -7.11 1.52
N ILE A 9 36.76 -5.91 1.75
CA ILE A 9 36.79 -5.29 3.09
C ILE A 9 35.39 -4.82 3.49
N ARG A 10 34.62 -4.29 2.53
CA ARG A 10 33.24 -3.87 2.77
C ARG A 10 32.38 -5.03 3.32
N ARG A 11 32.40 -6.18 2.67
CA ARG A 11 31.68 -7.39 3.14
C ARG A 11 32.13 -7.85 4.51
N THR A 12 33.43 -7.81 4.79
CA THR A 12 33.98 -8.18 6.09
C THR A 12 33.51 -7.20 7.19
N LEU A 13 33.51 -5.90 6.89
CA LEU A 13 33.02 -4.87 7.81
C LEU A 13 31.51 -5.02 8.08
N GLU A 14 30.71 -5.20 7.04
CA GLU A 14 29.26 -5.44 7.16
C GLU A 14 28.97 -6.67 8.03
N ARG A 15 29.73 -7.76 7.84
CA ARG A 15 29.61 -8.98 8.67
C ARG A 15 29.97 -8.72 10.12
N ARG A 16 31.07 -7.99 10.41
CA ARG A 16 31.49 -7.64 11.76
C ARG A 16 30.50 -6.69 12.45
N ILE A 17 29.98 -5.69 11.73
CA ILE A 17 28.95 -4.80 12.26
C ILE A 17 27.67 -5.58 12.58
N ARG A 18 27.29 -6.54 11.73
CA ARG A 18 26.13 -7.41 11.99
C ARG A 18 26.33 -8.27 13.23
N ALA A 19 27.51 -8.91 13.38
CA ALA A 19 27.85 -9.69 14.55
C ALA A 19 27.85 -8.83 15.81
N TRP A 20 28.49 -7.67 15.77
CA TRP A 20 28.53 -6.75 16.91
C TRP A 20 27.14 -6.27 17.32
N ARG A 21 26.28 -5.95 16.33
CA ARG A 21 24.88 -5.58 16.60
C ARG A 21 24.07 -6.73 17.19
N ALA A 22 24.37 -7.97 16.85
CA ALA A 22 23.71 -9.13 17.43
C ALA A 22 24.10 -9.33 18.91
N GLU A 23 25.33 -8.97 19.27
CA GLU A 23 25.86 -9.16 20.65
C GLU A 23 25.60 -7.93 21.55
N HIS A 24 25.64 -6.71 20.99
CA HIS A 24 25.64 -5.47 21.76
C HIS A 24 24.56 -4.47 21.31
N GLY A 25 23.77 -4.82 20.28
CA GLY A 25 22.68 -3.98 19.82
C GLY A 25 21.49 -3.98 20.80
N PRO A 26 20.55 -3.03 20.65
CA PRO A 26 19.32 -3.07 21.42
C PRO A 26 18.59 -4.40 21.18
N GLU A 27 17.88 -4.89 22.19
CA GLU A 27 17.06 -6.10 22.08
C GLU A 27 16.21 -6.02 20.79
N GLN A 28 16.41 -7.02 19.92
CA GLN A 28 15.57 -7.11 18.73
C GLN A 28 14.21 -7.66 19.17
N GLU A 29 13.16 -6.90 18.90
CA GLU A 29 11.81 -7.43 19.07
C GLU A 29 11.66 -8.72 18.27
N VAL A 30 11.22 -9.78 18.93
CA VAL A 30 10.93 -11.06 18.27
C VAL A 30 9.66 -10.89 17.45
N ILE A 31 9.82 -10.84 16.14
CA ILE A 31 8.67 -10.78 15.23
C ILE A 31 8.05 -12.18 15.14
N PHE A 32 6.95 -12.37 15.84
CA PHE A 32 6.16 -13.59 15.69
C PHE A 32 5.48 -13.61 14.32
N ARG A 33 5.55 -14.75 13.63
CA ARG A 33 4.84 -14.95 12.38
C ARG A 33 3.34 -14.77 12.62
N GLN A 34 2.74 -13.76 11.99
CA GLN A 34 1.31 -13.54 12.09
C GLN A 34 0.58 -14.65 11.34
N THR A 35 -0.38 -15.27 12.01
CA THR A 35 -1.28 -16.25 11.39
C THR A 35 -2.51 -15.50 10.89
N HIS A 36 -2.67 -15.46 9.57
CA HIS A 36 -3.85 -14.87 8.95
C HIS A 36 -4.95 -15.93 8.80
N VAL A 37 -6.20 -15.51 9.03
CA VAL A 37 -7.38 -16.36 8.88
C VAL A 37 -8.11 -15.97 7.58
N PRO A 38 -8.58 -16.95 6.77
CA PRO A 38 -9.35 -16.65 5.57
C PRO A 38 -10.54 -15.71 5.85
N GLY A 39 -10.74 -14.73 4.97
CA GLY A 39 -11.86 -13.78 5.05
C GLY A 39 -11.84 -12.82 6.24
N ARG A 40 -10.82 -12.89 7.11
CA ARG A 40 -10.80 -12.07 8.32
C ARG A 40 -10.42 -10.62 8.07
N MET A 41 -9.31 -10.35 7.42
CA MET A 41 -8.72 -9.00 7.40
C MET A 41 -8.48 -8.50 5.98
N GLY A 42 -9.08 -7.35 5.67
CA GLY A 42 -8.73 -6.49 4.55
C GLY A 42 -7.86 -5.33 5.01
N LEU A 43 -6.85 -5.03 4.24
CA LEU A 43 -5.89 -3.94 4.48
C LEU A 43 -6.00 -2.96 3.33
N SER A 44 -5.96 -1.66 3.58
CA SER A 44 -5.90 -0.67 2.51
C SER A 44 -5.01 0.51 2.84
N ASP A 45 -4.45 1.10 1.80
CA ASP A 45 -3.62 2.29 1.89
C ASP A 45 -3.60 3.03 0.54
N PHE A 46 -3.19 4.32 0.56
CA PHE A 46 -2.93 5.10 -0.65
C PHE A 46 -1.44 5.10 -0.99
N THR A 47 -1.16 5.04 -2.27
CA THR A 47 0.22 5.10 -2.73
C THR A 47 0.40 6.06 -3.90
N ALA A 48 1.36 6.98 -3.80
CA ALA A 48 1.66 7.95 -4.86
C ALA A 48 2.32 7.28 -6.06
N MET A 49 1.90 7.64 -7.27
CA MET A 49 2.34 7.03 -8.53
C MET A 49 3.16 7.99 -9.41
N GLY A 50 3.37 9.23 -9.00
CA GLY A 50 4.05 10.26 -9.80
C GLY A 50 5.45 9.87 -10.29
N LYS A 51 6.17 9.02 -9.55
CA LYS A 51 7.50 8.52 -9.97
C LYS A 51 7.48 7.65 -11.23
N LEU A 52 6.34 7.07 -11.59
CA LEU A 52 6.22 6.24 -12.80
C LEU A 52 6.13 7.06 -14.09
N GLY A 53 5.95 8.37 -14.01
CA GLY A 53 5.95 9.27 -15.17
C GLY A 53 4.85 8.93 -16.18
N VAL A 54 3.68 8.50 -15.71
CA VAL A 54 2.51 8.23 -16.57
C VAL A 54 1.95 9.53 -17.12
N THR A 55 1.59 9.52 -18.40
CA THR A 55 0.90 10.63 -19.06
C THR A 55 -0.45 10.16 -19.65
N VAL A 56 -1.36 11.09 -19.83
CA VAL A 56 -2.64 10.90 -20.53
C VAL A 56 -2.78 11.97 -21.61
N ALA A 57 -2.90 11.57 -22.85
CA ALA A 57 -2.91 12.47 -24.01
C ALA A 57 -1.71 13.43 -24.01
N GLY A 58 -0.53 12.96 -23.62
CA GLY A 58 0.70 13.75 -23.51
C GLY A 58 0.85 14.58 -22.24
N GLU A 59 -0.19 14.72 -21.43
CA GLU A 59 -0.18 15.49 -20.18
C GLU A 59 0.19 14.63 -18.97
N ALA A 60 1.05 15.14 -18.10
CA ALA A 60 1.49 14.40 -16.91
C ALA A 60 0.32 14.11 -15.96
N LEU A 61 0.18 12.84 -15.57
CA LEU A 61 -0.86 12.39 -14.65
C LEU A 61 -0.31 12.33 -13.22
N ASP A 62 -0.60 13.36 -12.40
CA ASP A 62 -0.36 13.26 -10.96
C ASP A 62 -1.54 12.54 -10.29
N HIS A 63 -1.28 11.34 -9.78
CA HIS A 63 -2.30 10.49 -9.22
C HIS A 63 -1.77 9.58 -8.11
N ARG A 64 -2.72 8.99 -7.41
CA ARG A 64 -2.48 7.93 -6.42
C ARG A 64 -3.24 6.67 -6.81
N LEU A 65 -2.88 5.54 -6.23
CA LEU A 65 -3.72 4.36 -6.17
C LEU A 65 -4.22 4.19 -4.75
N TYR A 66 -5.53 3.99 -4.59
CA TYR A 66 -6.05 3.28 -3.45
C TYR A 66 -5.76 1.79 -3.67
N HIS A 67 -5.08 1.17 -2.74
CA HIS A 67 -4.69 -0.24 -2.82
C HIS A 67 -5.32 -1.01 -1.66
N PHE A 68 -6.11 -2.00 -1.99
CA PHE A 68 -6.72 -2.94 -1.05
C PHE A 68 -6.09 -4.31 -1.19
N ARG A 69 -5.92 -5.02 -0.07
CA ARG A 69 -5.39 -6.38 -0.05
C ARG A 69 -6.01 -7.21 1.06
N LEU A 70 -6.34 -8.49 0.76
CA LEU A 70 -6.66 -9.48 1.79
C LEU A 70 -5.38 -10.05 2.41
N ALA A 71 -5.31 -10.06 3.74
CA ALA A 71 -4.12 -10.52 4.45
C ALA A 71 -3.82 -12.01 4.25
N TYR A 72 -4.85 -12.85 4.10
CA TYR A 72 -4.70 -14.30 3.93
C TYR A 72 -4.42 -14.70 2.49
N SER A 73 -5.33 -14.40 1.58
CA SER A 73 -5.23 -14.86 0.18
C SER A 73 -4.25 -14.04 -0.64
N GLY A 74 -3.93 -12.83 -0.19
CA GLY A 74 -3.17 -11.88 -0.99
C GLY A 74 -3.95 -11.27 -2.15
N PHE A 75 -5.27 -11.50 -2.25
CA PHE A 75 -6.12 -10.80 -3.23
C PHE A 75 -5.88 -9.30 -3.16
N GLU A 76 -5.71 -8.66 -4.31
CA GLU A 76 -5.45 -7.21 -4.43
C GLU A 76 -6.50 -6.54 -5.30
N HIS A 77 -6.80 -5.28 -4.97
CA HIS A 77 -7.54 -4.35 -5.83
C HIS A 77 -6.85 -2.99 -5.81
N ALA A 78 -6.76 -2.34 -6.95
CA ALA A 78 -6.19 -1.00 -7.06
C ALA A 78 -7.17 -0.08 -7.79
N HIS A 79 -7.41 1.11 -7.23
CA HIS A 79 -8.28 2.12 -7.82
C HIS A 79 -7.52 3.42 -8.04
N VAL A 80 -7.62 3.98 -9.26
CA VAL A 80 -6.93 5.23 -9.64
C VAL A 80 -7.66 6.43 -9.06
N ILE A 81 -6.97 7.17 -8.20
CA ILE A 81 -7.47 8.37 -7.53
C ILE A 81 -6.79 9.60 -8.12
N LEU A 82 -7.59 10.55 -8.57
CA LEU A 82 -7.15 11.88 -8.97
C LEU A 82 -7.28 12.83 -7.79
N GLY A 83 -6.21 13.53 -7.47
CA GLY A 83 -6.16 14.43 -6.33
C GLY A 83 -5.61 13.79 -5.05
N GLY A 84 -6.04 14.31 -3.90
CA GLY A 84 -5.53 13.91 -2.59
C GLY A 84 -6.23 12.73 -1.94
N GLU A 85 -5.64 12.26 -0.86
CA GLU A 85 -6.28 11.30 0.04
C GLU A 85 -7.49 11.96 0.72
N SER A 86 -8.66 11.40 0.52
CA SER A 86 -9.92 11.92 1.09
C SER A 86 -10.84 10.78 1.49
N TYR A 87 -11.85 11.10 2.32
CA TYR A 87 -12.90 10.14 2.65
C TYR A 87 -13.62 9.61 1.41
N VAL A 88 -13.92 10.48 0.45
CA VAL A 88 -14.60 10.08 -0.79
C VAL A 88 -13.76 9.08 -1.57
N ALA A 89 -12.46 9.38 -1.74
CA ALA A 89 -11.54 8.49 -2.43
C ALA A 89 -11.39 7.12 -1.71
N LEU A 90 -11.34 7.13 -0.37
CA LEU A 90 -11.32 5.90 0.42
C LEU A 90 -12.61 5.11 0.27
N ALA A 91 -13.77 5.76 0.38
CA ALA A 91 -15.07 5.12 0.28
C ALA A 91 -15.29 4.51 -1.11
N GLU A 92 -14.97 5.25 -2.18
CA GLU A 92 -15.05 4.76 -3.56
C GLU A 92 -14.10 3.58 -3.78
N GLY A 93 -12.83 3.72 -3.37
CA GLY A 93 -11.83 2.66 -3.53
C GLY A 93 -12.20 1.40 -2.75
N LEU A 94 -12.69 1.53 -1.52
CA LEU A 94 -13.14 0.40 -0.71
C LEU A 94 -14.35 -0.29 -1.32
N GLN A 95 -15.36 0.45 -1.75
CA GLN A 95 -16.54 -0.12 -2.40
C GLN A 95 -16.16 -0.91 -3.66
N ASN A 96 -15.33 -0.34 -4.52
CA ASN A 96 -14.86 -1.02 -5.72
C ASN A 96 -14.06 -2.29 -5.38
N ALA A 97 -13.24 -2.26 -4.32
CA ALA A 97 -12.51 -3.43 -3.86
C ALA A 97 -13.45 -4.54 -3.37
N LEU A 98 -14.47 -4.21 -2.59
CA LEU A 98 -15.45 -5.18 -2.09
C LEU A 98 -16.28 -5.80 -3.24
N TRP A 99 -16.65 -5.01 -4.25
CA TRP A 99 -17.32 -5.51 -5.45
C TRP A 99 -16.41 -6.44 -6.26
N ALA A 100 -15.15 -6.06 -6.46
CA ALA A 100 -14.18 -6.89 -7.16
C ALA A 100 -13.88 -8.20 -6.42
N LEU A 101 -13.86 -8.15 -5.08
CA LEU A 101 -13.69 -9.33 -4.23
C LEU A 101 -14.93 -10.25 -4.26
N GLY A 102 -16.12 -9.71 -4.50
CA GLY A 102 -17.38 -10.43 -4.40
C GLY A 102 -17.78 -10.78 -2.95
N GLY A 103 -17.28 -10.03 -1.98
CA GLY A 103 -17.53 -10.27 -0.56
C GLY A 103 -16.92 -9.19 0.34
N VAL A 104 -17.07 -9.40 1.65
CA VAL A 104 -16.66 -8.45 2.69
C VAL A 104 -15.80 -9.16 3.72
N PRO A 105 -14.60 -8.67 4.08
CA PRO A 105 -13.83 -9.22 5.19
C PRO A 105 -14.47 -8.85 6.54
N LEU A 106 -14.16 -9.61 7.59
CA LEU A 106 -14.68 -9.32 8.94
C LEU A 106 -14.10 -8.02 9.52
N GLU A 107 -12.85 -7.73 9.19
CA GLU A 107 -12.12 -6.56 9.69
C GLU A 107 -11.55 -5.78 8.51
N HIS A 108 -11.56 -4.46 8.60
CA HIS A 108 -10.87 -3.57 7.67
C HIS A 108 -9.89 -2.70 8.41
N ARG A 109 -8.63 -2.72 7.98
CA ARG A 109 -7.55 -1.91 8.54
C ARG A 109 -7.05 -0.91 7.50
N THR A 110 -6.97 0.35 7.89
CA THR A 110 -6.37 1.40 7.06
C THR A 110 -5.40 2.23 7.89
N ASP A 111 -4.25 2.55 7.29
CA ASP A 111 -3.26 3.46 7.87
C ASP A 111 -3.40 4.89 7.34
N SER A 112 -4.14 5.06 6.27
CA SER A 112 -3.99 6.16 5.33
C SER A 112 -4.65 7.46 5.72
N LEU A 113 -5.41 7.48 6.79
CA LEU A 113 -6.05 8.73 7.19
C LEU A 113 -5.05 9.74 7.80
N SER A 114 -3.83 9.30 8.12
CA SER A 114 -2.83 10.16 8.74
C SER A 114 -2.34 11.29 7.84
N ALA A 115 -2.26 11.10 6.52
CA ALA A 115 -1.87 12.16 5.58
C ALA A 115 -3.02 13.15 5.33
N ALA A 116 -4.27 12.64 5.21
CA ALA A 116 -5.46 13.48 5.15
C ALA A 116 -5.68 14.28 6.45
N PHE A 117 -5.22 13.74 7.59
CA PHE A 117 -5.33 14.37 8.91
C PHE A 117 -4.30 15.46 9.19
N LYS A 118 -3.20 15.55 8.46
CA LYS A 118 -2.10 16.47 8.82
C LYS A 118 -2.53 17.93 8.96
N ASN A 119 -3.50 18.37 8.17
CA ASN A 119 -3.96 19.75 8.12
C ASN A 119 -5.36 19.95 8.73
N LEU A 120 -5.94 18.92 9.34
CA LEU A 120 -7.26 19.03 9.98
C LEU A 120 -7.13 19.34 11.46
N ASP A 121 -8.05 20.11 11.99
CA ASP A 121 -8.21 20.27 13.44
C ASP A 121 -8.71 18.98 14.12
N GLN A 122 -8.76 18.98 15.44
CA GLN A 122 -9.10 17.77 16.20
C GLN A 122 -10.55 17.33 16.01
N SER A 123 -11.47 18.28 15.77
CA SER A 123 -12.89 18.04 15.51
C SER A 123 -13.10 17.39 14.13
N ALA A 124 -12.47 17.94 13.09
CA ALA A 124 -12.53 17.38 11.74
C ALA A 124 -11.87 15.98 11.65
N LYS A 125 -10.85 15.71 12.47
CA LYS A 125 -10.25 14.36 12.59
C LYS A 125 -11.22 13.36 13.20
N ALA A 126 -11.95 13.75 14.22
CA ALA A 126 -12.95 12.90 14.87
C ALA A 126 -14.10 12.58 13.92
N ASP A 127 -14.64 13.59 13.20
CA ASP A 127 -15.68 13.43 12.21
C ASP A 127 -15.26 12.48 11.07
N LEU A 128 -14.06 12.66 10.51
CA LEU A 128 -13.56 11.78 9.46
C LEU A 128 -13.39 10.34 9.96
N THR A 129 -12.92 10.17 11.18
CA THR A 129 -12.79 8.87 11.82
C THR A 129 -14.16 8.18 11.96
N GLU A 130 -15.15 8.90 12.44
CA GLU A 130 -16.52 8.39 12.61
C GLU A 130 -17.14 7.98 11.27
N ARG A 131 -16.93 8.76 10.21
CA ARG A 131 -17.41 8.44 8.86
C ARG A 131 -16.79 7.14 8.32
N VAL A 132 -15.50 6.93 8.53
CA VAL A 132 -14.83 5.69 8.10
C VAL A 132 -15.32 4.49 8.90
N ASP A 133 -15.50 4.67 10.20
CA ASP A 133 -16.04 3.63 11.07
C ASP A 133 -17.50 3.31 10.72
N ALA A 134 -18.30 4.31 10.36
CA ALA A 134 -19.66 4.14 9.87
C ALA A 134 -19.71 3.39 8.53
N LEU A 135 -18.80 3.72 7.61
CA LEU A 135 -18.66 3.01 6.33
C LEU A 135 -18.32 1.53 6.54
N CYS A 136 -17.35 1.22 7.41
CA CYS A 136 -17.01 -0.15 7.74
C CYS A 136 -18.20 -0.90 8.33
N ARG A 137 -18.89 -0.31 9.30
CA ARG A 137 -20.09 -0.90 9.93
C ARG A 137 -21.24 -1.09 8.95
N HIS A 138 -21.43 -0.18 7.98
CA HIS A 138 -22.42 -0.32 6.92
C HIS A 138 -22.24 -1.61 6.12
N TYR A 139 -20.98 -2.00 5.85
CA TYR A 139 -20.65 -3.25 5.18
C TYR A 139 -20.50 -4.45 6.14
N GLY A 140 -20.77 -4.29 7.43
CA GLY A 140 -20.62 -5.34 8.43
C GLY A 140 -19.18 -5.64 8.83
N MET A 141 -18.25 -4.74 8.54
CA MET A 141 -16.84 -4.85 8.93
C MET A 141 -16.56 -4.18 10.26
N THR A 142 -15.63 -4.73 11.02
CA THR A 142 -15.04 -4.07 12.19
C THR A 142 -13.87 -3.19 11.74
N PRO A 143 -13.91 -1.86 11.94
CA PRO A 143 -12.78 -1.00 11.64
C PRO A 143 -11.65 -1.26 12.63
N THR A 144 -10.43 -1.44 12.12
CA THR A 144 -9.22 -1.57 12.94
C THR A 144 -8.18 -0.55 12.48
N ARG A 145 -7.26 -0.19 13.39
CA ARG A 145 -6.17 0.74 13.12
C ARG A 145 -4.86 0.14 13.57
N ASN A 146 -3.77 0.60 12.96
CA ASN A 146 -2.44 0.22 13.40
C ASN A 146 -2.14 0.81 14.76
N THR A 147 -1.53 0.02 15.63
CA THR A 147 -1.03 0.50 16.91
C THR A 147 0.20 1.37 16.67
N LYS A 148 0.18 2.62 17.14
CA LYS A 148 1.34 3.52 17.01
C LYS A 148 2.57 2.87 17.62
N GLY A 149 3.65 2.74 16.82
CA GLY A 149 4.93 2.20 17.25
C GLY A 149 5.14 0.72 16.97
N VAL A 150 4.16 0.00 16.46
CA VAL A 150 4.31 -1.41 16.06
C VAL A 150 4.51 -1.49 14.55
N ALA A 151 5.76 -1.33 14.11
CA ALA A 151 6.14 -1.31 12.70
C ALA A 151 5.79 -2.60 11.93
N HIS A 152 5.60 -3.71 12.65
CA HIS A 152 5.40 -5.03 12.04
C HIS A 152 3.97 -5.27 11.53
N GLU A 153 3.00 -4.49 11.98
CA GLU A 153 1.60 -4.64 11.53
C GLU A 153 1.40 -4.18 10.08
N ASN A 154 2.25 -3.28 9.57
CA ASN A 154 2.20 -2.72 8.22
C ASN A 154 3.12 -3.40 7.20
N GLY A 155 4.07 -4.20 7.63
CA GLY A 155 5.08 -4.81 6.75
C GLY A 155 4.49 -5.59 5.56
N SER A 156 3.31 -6.18 5.73
CA SER A 156 2.60 -6.90 4.67
C SER A 156 2.04 -5.95 3.59
N VAL A 157 1.51 -4.78 3.99
CA VAL A 157 0.94 -3.79 3.05
C VAL A 157 2.04 -3.00 2.37
N GLU A 158 3.05 -2.54 3.11
CA GLU A 158 4.20 -1.82 2.55
C GLU A 158 4.96 -2.69 1.53
N GLY A 159 5.15 -3.97 1.83
CA GLY A 159 5.74 -4.94 0.90
C GLY A 159 4.90 -5.12 -0.37
N SER A 160 3.55 -5.15 -0.24
CA SER A 160 2.65 -5.31 -1.38
C SER A 160 2.60 -4.07 -2.27
N HIS A 161 2.67 -2.85 -1.70
CA HIS A 161 2.79 -1.61 -2.48
C HIS A 161 4.04 -1.61 -3.37
N GLY A 162 5.18 -2.04 -2.83
CA GLY A 162 6.41 -2.18 -3.60
C GLY A 162 6.30 -3.22 -4.71
N HIS A 163 5.58 -4.31 -4.47
CA HIS A 163 5.33 -5.37 -5.46
C HIS A 163 4.41 -4.87 -6.58
N LEU A 164 3.28 -4.25 -6.23
CA LEU A 164 2.33 -3.68 -7.20
C LEU A 164 3.00 -2.61 -8.06
N LYS A 165 3.73 -1.66 -7.47
CA LYS A 165 4.46 -0.63 -8.23
C LYS A 165 5.46 -1.22 -9.22
N ARG A 166 6.23 -2.22 -8.81
CA ARG A 166 7.17 -2.91 -9.71
C ARG A 166 6.44 -3.61 -10.85
N ALA A 167 5.34 -4.31 -10.56
CA ALA A 167 4.54 -4.97 -11.58
C ALA A 167 3.97 -3.98 -12.61
N ILE A 168 3.54 -2.80 -12.15
CA ILE A 168 3.08 -1.71 -13.03
C ILE A 168 4.25 -1.16 -13.85
N GLU A 169 5.40 -0.91 -13.23
CA GLU A 169 6.59 -0.40 -13.93
C GLU A 169 7.09 -1.37 -15.00
N ASP A 170 7.20 -2.65 -14.66
CA ASP A 170 7.58 -3.71 -15.62
C ASP A 170 6.59 -3.77 -16.79
N ALA A 171 5.28 -3.68 -16.52
CA ALA A 171 4.26 -3.67 -17.55
C ALA A 171 4.32 -2.41 -18.44
N LEU A 172 4.65 -1.24 -17.88
CA LEU A 172 4.89 -0.01 -18.66
C LEU A 172 6.12 -0.13 -19.57
N ILE A 173 7.19 -0.77 -19.08
CA ILE A 173 8.39 -1.05 -19.88
C ILE A 173 8.03 -1.99 -21.04
N MET A 174 7.31 -3.08 -20.76
CA MET A 174 6.89 -4.04 -21.79
C MET A 174 5.94 -3.40 -22.82
N ARG A 175 5.10 -2.47 -22.41
CA ARG A 175 4.23 -1.70 -23.29
C ARG A 175 5.01 -0.75 -24.22
N GLY A 176 6.20 -0.33 -23.82
CA GLY A 176 7.05 0.60 -24.58
C GLY A 176 6.58 2.07 -24.56
N SER A 177 5.52 2.39 -23.81
CA SER A 177 4.99 3.74 -23.66
C SER A 177 4.37 3.94 -22.29
N ARG A 178 4.55 5.14 -21.74
CA ARG A 178 3.90 5.60 -20.49
C ARG A 178 2.71 6.52 -20.75
N ASP A 179 2.43 6.81 -22.03
CA ASP A 179 1.30 7.64 -22.43
C ASP A 179 0.07 6.77 -22.73
N PHE A 180 -1.09 7.25 -22.33
CA PHE A 180 -2.39 6.63 -22.56
C PHE A 180 -3.31 7.62 -23.25
N ASP A 181 -4.20 7.12 -24.12
CA ASP A 181 -5.13 7.95 -24.86
C ASP A 181 -6.10 8.69 -23.94
N ASP A 182 -6.56 8.00 -22.89
CA ASP A 182 -7.46 8.54 -21.88
C ASP A 182 -7.25 7.85 -20.51
N LEU A 183 -7.89 8.42 -19.49
CA LEU A 183 -7.84 7.87 -18.13
C LEU A 183 -8.47 6.47 -18.03
N ALA A 184 -9.48 6.18 -18.86
CA ALA A 184 -10.13 4.87 -18.86
C ALA A 184 -9.18 3.79 -19.39
N ALA A 185 -8.35 4.09 -20.39
CA ALA A 185 -7.31 3.21 -20.88
C ALA A 185 -6.26 2.91 -19.79
N TYR A 186 -5.85 3.93 -19.03
CA TYR A 186 -4.93 3.72 -17.92
C TYR A 186 -5.56 2.88 -16.79
N ARG A 187 -6.83 3.13 -16.44
CA ARG A 187 -7.55 2.31 -15.45
C ARG A 187 -7.63 0.84 -15.87
N ARG A 188 -8.00 0.55 -17.12
CA ARG A 188 -8.01 -0.83 -17.65
C ARG A 188 -6.63 -1.48 -17.56
N PHE A 189 -5.57 -0.74 -17.86
CA PHE A 189 -4.21 -1.24 -17.74
C PHE A 189 -3.86 -1.63 -16.29
N ILE A 190 -4.26 -0.83 -15.30
CA ILE A 190 -4.09 -1.17 -13.88
C ILE A 190 -4.90 -2.43 -13.51
N ASP A 191 -6.16 -2.50 -13.95
CA ASP A 191 -7.05 -3.65 -13.68
C ASP A 191 -6.47 -4.95 -14.26
N GLU A 192 -5.89 -4.92 -15.45
CA GLU A 192 -5.24 -6.07 -16.08
C GLU A 192 -4.02 -6.56 -15.29
N ILE A 193 -3.23 -5.63 -14.72
CA ILE A 193 -2.07 -5.98 -13.91
C ILE A 193 -2.52 -6.63 -12.60
N VAL A 194 -3.49 -6.02 -11.93
CA VAL A 194 -4.07 -6.55 -10.69
C VAL A 194 -4.72 -7.92 -10.95
N GLY A 195 -5.45 -8.07 -12.04
CA GLY A 195 -6.01 -9.36 -12.46
C GLY A 195 -4.96 -10.45 -12.63
N ARG A 196 -3.80 -10.11 -13.23
CA ARG A 196 -2.65 -11.04 -13.35
C ARG A 196 -2.00 -11.37 -12.01
N ILE A 197 -1.97 -10.44 -11.06
CA ILE A 197 -1.47 -10.70 -9.70
C ILE A 197 -2.41 -11.67 -8.98
N ASN A 198 -3.71 -11.46 -9.08
CA ASN A 198 -4.74 -12.28 -8.41
C ASN A 198 -4.90 -13.67 -9.01
N ALA A 199 -4.45 -13.90 -10.25
CA ALA A 199 -4.51 -15.19 -10.93
C ALA A 199 -3.38 -16.16 -10.54
N ARG A 200 -2.42 -15.74 -9.70
CA ARG A 200 -1.30 -16.54 -9.21
C ARG A 200 -1.65 -17.27 -7.92
#